data_856a08a88bd9f7739d7cebacf2652749
#
_entry.id   856a08a88bd9f7739d7cebacf2652749
#
_cell.length_a   1.000
_cell.length_b   1.000
_cell.length_c   1.000
_cell.angle_alpha   90.00
_cell.angle_beta   90.00
_cell.angle_gamma   90.00
#
_symmetry.space_group_name_H-M   'P 1'
#
loop_
_entity.id
_entity.type
_entity.pdbx_description
1 polymer ?
#
loop_
_entity_poly.entity_id
_entity_poly.type
_entity_poly.pdbx_seq_one_letter_code
_entity_poly.pdbx_strand_id
1 'polypeptide(L)'
;MRVLFFGMLGTLTRLPLAALLAADVELCGLVLPAEIVPPFELVDNGRFSTPITSIRSQPPTLNLLATDQLPSPLAQAAVRDVPAFAVRRLAAPETVATLAALQPDVICVSCFPHRLPPAILNLPRLGCLNVHPSLLPRFRGPVPLFWALRAGVRETGVTIHFMDEQFDTGDVALQRPFLLPNGLTHAELETHLAQMGGALLVEAVQKLAAGTLPRQPQPDGYRSDPWPGDNDFALDLTWSAQHAFNFMRGTANWERPYFVQLQGERIWLETAVAYHPEATQTQPIIRQGQVAHIQFSPGILQATLLGR
;
A
#
# COMPACT_ATOMS: atom_id res chain seq x y z
N MET A 1 -3.78 20.70 16.08
CA MET A 1 -2.65 19.73 15.99
C MET A 1 -2.16 19.72 14.54
N ARG A 2 -0.88 19.98 14.35
CA ARG A 2 -0.25 20.13 13.04
C ARG A 2 0.26 18.78 12.53
N VAL A 3 -0.25 18.34 11.41
CA VAL A 3 0.10 17.04 10.80
C VAL A 3 0.99 17.26 9.58
N LEU A 4 2.15 16.62 9.53
CA LEU A 4 2.98 16.51 8.35
C LEU A 4 2.73 15.13 7.71
N PHE A 5 2.30 15.11 6.44
CA PHE A 5 1.90 13.88 5.79
C PHE A 5 2.93 13.42 4.76
N PHE A 6 3.33 12.15 4.86
CA PHE A 6 4.24 11.49 3.92
C PHE A 6 3.49 10.44 3.10
N GLY A 7 3.71 10.42 1.79
CA GLY A 7 3.05 9.45 0.92
C GLY A 7 3.63 9.36 -0.48
N MET A 8 2.89 8.72 -1.36
CA MET A 8 3.13 8.61 -2.80
C MET A 8 1.97 9.24 -3.58
N LEU A 9 1.79 8.88 -4.87
CA LEU A 9 0.69 9.38 -5.69
C LEU A 9 -0.51 8.42 -5.77
N GLY A 10 -0.37 7.19 -5.24
CA GLY A 10 -1.35 6.10 -5.35
C GLY A 10 -2.55 6.21 -4.39
N THR A 11 -3.45 5.24 -4.52
CA THR A 11 -4.72 5.15 -3.78
C THR A 11 -4.51 5.11 -2.27
N LEU A 12 -3.52 4.35 -1.79
CA LEU A 12 -3.16 4.25 -0.36
C LEU A 12 -2.65 5.57 0.25
N THR A 13 -2.32 6.57 -0.56
CA THR A 13 -2.01 7.93 -0.11
C THR A 13 -3.20 8.86 -0.29
N ARG A 14 -3.84 8.82 -1.47
CA ARG A 14 -4.94 9.73 -1.86
C ARG A 14 -6.10 9.70 -0.88
N LEU A 15 -6.55 8.50 -0.52
CA LEU A 15 -7.74 8.32 0.32
C LEU A 15 -7.49 8.70 1.79
N PRO A 16 -6.37 8.27 2.44
CA PRO A 16 -6.05 8.74 3.79
C PRO A 16 -5.82 10.25 3.87
N LEU A 17 -5.14 10.86 2.88
CA LEU A 17 -4.96 12.31 2.83
C LEU A 17 -6.30 13.03 2.72
N ALA A 18 -7.19 12.59 1.83
CA ALA A 18 -8.54 13.15 1.67
C ALA A 18 -9.36 13.04 2.96
N ALA A 19 -9.25 11.92 3.68
CA ALA A 19 -9.94 11.73 4.94
C ALA A 19 -9.48 12.73 6.01
N LEU A 20 -8.16 12.98 6.13
CA LEU A 20 -7.63 13.98 7.04
C LEU A 20 -8.09 15.40 6.67
N LEU A 21 -8.08 15.75 5.38
CA LEU A 21 -8.56 17.05 4.88
C LEU A 21 -10.05 17.25 5.13
N ALA A 22 -10.85 16.19 5.00
CA ALA A 22 -12.29 16.23 5.27
C ALA A 22 -12.63 16.33 6.76
N ALA A 23 -11.72 15.91 7.63
CA ALA A 23 -11.87 15.98 9.08
C ALA A 23 -11.30 17.28 9.70
N ASP A 24 -11.02 18.29 8.87
CA ASP A 24 -10.43 19.57 9.26
C ASP A 24 -9.14 19.44 10.10
N VAL A 25 -8.34 18.42 9.79
CA VAL A 25 -7.01 18.29 10.37
C VAL A 25 -6.09 19.31 9.74
N GLU A 26 -5.37 20.08 10.56
CA GLU A 26 -4.38 21.06 10.09
C GLU A 26 -3.18 20.34 9.47
N LEU A 27 -3.13 20.26 8.14
CA LEU A 27 -1.97 19.76 7.42
C LEU A 27 -0.94 20.87 7.24
N CYS A 28 0.24 20.72 7.85
CA CYS A 28 1.33 21.68 7.71
C CYS A 28 2.26 21.38 6.52
N GLY A 29 2.13 20.23 5.88
CA GLY A 29 2.87 19.88 4.66
C GLY A 29 2.55 18.48 4.14
N LEU A 30 2.81 18.30 2.84
CA LEU A 30 2.81 17.02 2.13
C LEU A 30 4.24 16.72 1.65
N VAL A 31 4.74 15.52 1.94
CA VAL A 31 6.09 15.10 1.54
C VAL A 31 5.98 13.87 0.63
N LEU A 32 6.57 13.96 -0.55
CA LEU A 32 6.62 12.90 -1.56
C LEU A 32 8.08 12.55 -1.89
N PRO A 33 8.38 11.31 -2.31
CA PRO A 33 9.66 10.97 -2.91
C PRO A 33 9.87 11.75 -4.21
N ALA A 34 11.06 12.34 -4.40
CA ALA A 34 11.29 13.22 -5.57
C ALA A 34 11.26 12.45 -6.90
N GLU A 35 11.58 11.17 -6.91
CA GLU A 35 11.58 10.30 -8.09
C GLU A 35 10.20 10.09 -8.72
N ILE A 36 9.12 10.27 -7.97
CA ILE A 36 7.74 10.12 -8.47
C ILE A 36 7.09 11.46 -8.86
N VAL A 37 7.73 12.59 -8.51
CA VAL A 37 7.20 13.93 -8.84
C VAL A 37 7.74 14.35 -10.20
N PRO A 38 6.88 14.72 -11.18
CA PRO A 38 7.33 15.18 -12.48
C PRO A 38 8.30 16.37 -12.35
N PRO A 39 9.45 16.39 -13.07
CA PRO A 39 10.47 17.43 -12.93
C PRO A 39 9.95 18.86 -13.13
N PHE A 40 8.94 19.04 -14.00
CA PHE A 40 8.34 20.37 -14.28
C PHE A 40 7.47 20.89 -13.11
N GLU A 41 7.06 20.03 -12.19
CA GLU A 41 6.35 20.42 -10.97
C GLU A 41 7.29 20.85 -9.84
N LEU A 42 8.61 20.59 -9.97
CA LEU A 42 9.60 21.00 -9.00
C LEU A 42 10.00 22.47 -9.20
N VAL A 43 10.19 23.20 -8.11
CA VAL A 43 10.62 24.61 -8.16
C VAL A 43 11.99 24.75 -8.83
N ASP A 44 12.88 23.79 -8.63
CA ASP A 44 14.23 23.76 -9.23
C ASP A 44 14.27 23.13 -10.63
N ASN A 45 13.12 22.89 -11.29
CA ASN A 45 12.98 22.23 -12.58
C ASN A 45 13.72 20.88 -12.67
N GLY A 46 13.71 20.11 -11.57
CA GLY A 46 14.35 18.80 -11.50
C GLY A 46 15.88 18.83 -11.41
N ARG A 47 16.48 19.98 -11.13
CA ARG A 47 17.90 20.06 -10.81
C ARG A 47 18.13 19.37 -9.47
N PHE A 48 18.72 18.18 -9.50
CA PHE A 48 18.92 17.29 -8.34
C PHE A 48 20.02 17.79 -7.38
N SER A 49 20.23 19.08 -7.27
CA SER A 49 21.25 19.68 -6.41
C SER A 49 20.83 19.77 -4.94
N THR A 50 19.52 19.88 -4.68
CA THR A 50 18.99 20.02 -3.33
C THR A 50 18.41 18.73 -2.79
N PRO A 51 18.57 18.41 -1.48
CA PRO A 51 18.03 17.21 -0.87
C PRO A 51 16.52 17.24 -0.68
N ILE A 52 15.93 18.43 -0.68
CA ILE A 52 14.50 18.70 -0.62
C ILE A 52 14.16 19.90 -1.50
N THR A 53 13.04 19.87 -2.20
CA THR A 53 12.56 20.94 -3.08
C THR A 53 11.07 21.12 -2.90
N SER A 54 10.61 22.38 -2.86
CA SER A 54 9.19 22.70 -2.90
C SER A 54 8.58 22.29 -4.24
N ILE A 55 7.35 21.78 -4.19
CA ILE A 55 6.56 21.45 -5.38
C ILE A 55 5.72 22.70 -5.72
N ARG A 56 5.61 23.00 -7.01
CA ARG A 56 4.77 24.12 -7.49
C ARG A 56 3.31 23.79 -7.23
N SER A 57 2.64 24.65 -6.46
CA SER A 57 1.20 24.57 -6.33
C SER A 57 0.56 25.03 -7.66
N GLN A 58 0.06 24.07 -8.43
CA GLN A 58 -0.81 24.38 -9.54
C GLN A 58 -2.23 24.03 -9.12
N PRO A 59 -3.20 24.97 -9.20
CA PRO A 59 -4.59 24.59 -9.03
C PRO A 59 -4.93 23.52 -10.07
N PRO A 60 -5.76 22.52 -9.72
CA PRO A 60 -6.17 21.50 -10.67
C PRO A 60 -6.76 22.20 -11.89
N THR A 61 -6.21 21.92 -13.08
CA THR A 61 -6.86 22.27 -14.34
C THR A 61 -8.19 21.53 -14.29
N LEU A 62 -9.30 22.27 -14.25
CA LEU A 62 -10.64 21.70 -14.29
C LEU A 62 -10.81 20.98 -15.64
N ASN A 63 -10.44 19.71 -15.70
CA ASN A 63 -10.88 18.82 -16.73
C ASN A 63 -12.34 18.49 -16.43
N LEU A 64 -13.25 19.21 -17.08
CA LEU A 64 -14.71 19.04 -17.00
C LEU A 64 -15.21 17.67 -17.52
N LEU A 65 -14.31 16.78 -17.90
CA LEU A 65 -14.57 15.37 -18.16
C LEU A 65 -14.18 14.54 -16.93
N ALA A 66 -14.71 14.93 -15.77
CA ALA A 66 -14.45 14.27 -14.51
C ALA A 66 -14.88 12.81 -14.56
N THR A 67 -13.90 11.96 -14.56
CA THR A 67 -14.01 10.64 -13.96
C THR A 67 -14.29 10.84 -12.47
N ASP A 68 -15.13 10.01 -11.85
CA ASP A 68 -15.42 9.94 -10.40
C ASP A 68 -14.18 9.67 -9.50
N GLN A 69 -12.98 10.00 -9.96
CA GLN A 69 -11.73 9.73 -9.24
C GLN A 69 -11.33 10.94 -8.40
N LEU A 70 -11.07 10.67 -7.14
CA LEU A 70 -10.50 11.65 -6.21
C LEU A 70 -9.23 12.29 -6.82
N PRO A 71 -9.02 13.63 -6.67
CA PRO A 71 -7.82 14.29 -7.16
C PRO A 71 -6.51 13.67 -6.64
N SER A 72 -5.40 13.90 -7.35
CA SER A 72 -4.08 13.48 -6.88
C SER A 72 -3.74 14.12 -5.53
N PRO A 73 -2.83 13.52 -4.72
CA PRO A 73 -2.40 14.13 -3.46
C PRO A 73 -1.90 15.57 -3.61
N LEU A 74 -1.21 15.88 -4.71
CA LEU A 74 -0.74 17.23 -5.00
C LEU A 74 -1.89 18.21 -5.26
N ALA A 75 -2.90 17.78 -6.03
CA ALA A 75 -4.08 18.59 -6.28
C ALA A 75 -4.91 18.81 -5.00
N GLN A 76 -5.02 17.79 -4.14
CA GLN A 76 -5.67 17.91 -2.85
C GLN A 76 -4.95 18.91 -1.93
N ALA A 77 -3.62 18.86 -1.87
CA ALA A 77 -2.79 19.79 -1.11
C ALA A 77 -2.93 21.23 -1.66
N ALA A 78 -2.88 21.39 -2.98
CA ALA A 78 -2.98 22.70 -3.64
C ALA A 78 -4.32 23.41 -3.37
N VAL A 79 -5.44 22.68 -3.38
CA VAL A 79 -6.79 23.23 -3.08
C VAL A 79 -6.90 23.77 -1.64
N ARG A 80 -6.08 23.26 -0.74
CA ARG A 80 -6.07 23.66 0.68
C ARG A 80 -4.85 24.51 1.06
N ASP A 81 -4.08 25.01 0.09
CA ASP A 81 -2.84 25.78 0.29
C ASP A 81 -1.81 25.06 1.19
N VAL A 82 -1.82 23.72 1.18
CA VAL A 82 -0.86 22.91 1.92
C VAL A 82 0.47 22.86 1.14
N PRO A 83 1.60 23.27 1.73
CA PRO A 83 2.89 23.22 1.05
C PRO A 83 3.29 21.76 0.78
N ALA A 84 3.80 21.50 -0.42
CA ALA A 84 4.24 20.19 -0.83
C ALA A 84 5.74 20.17 -1.15
N PHE A 85 6.40 19.07 -0.80
CA PHE A 85 7.85 18.91 -0.92
C PHE A 85 8.19 17.58 -1.58
N ALA A 86 9.15 17.64 -2.50
CA ALA A 86 9.80 16.47 -3.09
C ALA A 86 11.13 16.21 -2.37
N VAL A 87 11.29 15.03 -1.76
CA VAL A 87 12.48 14.69 -0.97
C VAL A 87 13.33 13.66 -1.67
N ARG A 88 14.64 13.93 -1.81
CA ARG A 88 15.66 13.03 -2.36
C ARG A 88 16.52 12.39 -1.29
N ARG A 89 16.80 13.13 -0.20
CA ARG A 89 17.65 12.65 0.91
C ARG A 89 17.04 13.06 2.24
N LEU A 90 16.32 12.13 2.87
CA LEU A 90 15.64 12.36 4.14
C LEU A 90 16.57 12.76 5.29
N ALA A 91 17.78 12.17 5.34
CA ALA A 91 18.74 12.41 6.42
C ALA A 91 19.58 13.67 6.22
N ALA A 92 19.40 14.42 5.11
CA ALA A 92 20.16 15.64 4.89
C ALA A 92 19.77 16.73 5.90
N PRO A 93 20.73 17.50 6.45
CA PRO A 93 20.44 18.56 7.42
C PRO A 93 19.44 19.58 6.90
N GLU A 94 19.51 19.93 5.61
CA GLU A 94 18.58 20.88 4.97
C GLU A 94 17.15 20.32 4.92
N THR A 95 16.99 19.01 4.68
CA THR A 95 15.68 18.35 4.72
C THR A 95 15.11 18.40 6.12
N VAL A 96 15.90 18.01 7.10
CA VAL A 96 15.48 18.04 8.52
C VAL A 96 15.11 19.45 8.95
N ALA A 97 15.92 20.45 8.63
CA ALA A 97 15.64 21.86 8.97
C ALA A 97 14.36 22.38 8.29
N THR A 98 14.16 22.07 7.01
CA THR A 98 12.96 22.48 6.26
C THR A 98 11.70 21.89 6.88
N LEU A 99 11.71 20.59 7.20
CA LEU A 99 10.55 19.91 7.78
C LEU A 99 10.33 20.31 9.24
N ALA A 100 11.39 20.56 10.01
CA ALA A 100 11.31 21.07 11.38
C ALA A 100 10.69 22.48 11.44
N ALA A 101 10.96 23.34 10.45
CA ALA A 101 10.37 24.68 10.36
C ALA A 101 8.83 24.64 10.21
N LEU A 102 8.26 23.53 9.75
CA LEU A 102 6.81 23.33 9.69
C LEU A 102 6.20 23.05 11.07
N GLN A 103 7.02 22.79 12.08
CA GLN A 103 6.59 22.50 13.46
C GLN A 103 5.47 21.44 13.55
N PRO A 104 5.69 20.22 13.00
CA PRO A 104 4.67 19.18 13.08
C PRO A 104 4.51 18.67 14.51
N ASP A 105 3.27 18.49 14.95
CA ASP A 105 2.96 17.78 16.19
C ASP A 105 3.07 16.28 16.01
N VAL A 106 2.67 15.78 14.83
CA VAL A 106 2.69 14.37 14.44
C VAL A 106 3.04 14.26 12.95
N ILE A 107 3.77 13.21 12.60
CA ILE A 107 3.95 12.79 11.20
C ILE A 107 3.00 11.63 10.94
N CYS A 108 2.21 11.72 9.87
CA CYS A 108 1.40 10.63 9.36
C CYS A 108 1.99 10.11 8.04
N VAL A 109 2.12 8.81 7.92
CA VAL A 109 2.72 8.14 6.76
C VAL A 109 1.71 7.17 6.16
N SER A 110 1.58 7.17 4.85
CA SER A 110 0.81 6.18 4.12
C SER A 110 1.45 5.87 2.77
N CYS A 111 1.94 4.63 2.61
CA CYS A 111 2.59 4.19 1.37
C CYS A 111 3.82 5.05 1.00
N PHE A 112 4.75 5.25 1.94
CA PHE A 112 6.02 5.95 1.67
C PHE A 112 7.16 4.94 1.56
N PRO A 113 7.97 4.95 0.48
CA PRO A 113 8.86 3.83 0.15
C PRO A 113 10.18 3.80 0.92
N HIS A 114 10.48 4.85 1.69
CA HIS A 114 11.75 4.99 2.39
C HIS A 114 11.57 4.91 3.92
N ARG A 115 12.55 4.33 4.60
CA ARG A 115 12.62 4.41 6.06
C ARG A 115 12.85 5.85 6.50
N LEU A 116 12.10 6.28 7.49
CA LEU A 116 12.34 7.57 8.13
C LEU A 116 13.58 7.47 9.04
N PRO A 117 14.62 8.30 8.82
CA PRO A 117 15.78 8.30 9.70
C PRO A 117 15.43 8.86 11.09
N PRO A 118 16.22 8.55 12.14
CA PRO A 118 15.96 9.04 13.50
C PRO A 118 15.76 10.55 13.58
N ALA A 119 16.47 11.33 12.76
CA ALA A 119 16.33 12.79 12.71
C ALA A 119 14.93 13.25 12.26
N ILE A 120 14.23 12.45 11.44
CA ILE A 120 12.84 12.73 11.04
C ILE A 120 11.84 12.13 12.04
N LEU A 121 12.10 10.90 12.51
CA LEU A 121 11.22 10.23 13.50
C LEU A 121 11.08 11.04 14.79
N ASN A 122 12.12 11.77 15.17
CA ASN A 122 12.18 12.58 16.39
C ASN A 122 11.74 14.05 16.20
N LEU A 123 11.35 14.48 14.98
CA LEU A 123 10.87 15.84 14.74
C LEU A 123 9.54 16.12 15.47
N PRO A 124 8.50 15.28 15.32
CA PRO A 124 7.21 15.56 15.92
C PRO A 124 7.19 15.13 17.39
N ARG A 125 6.65 15.97 18.27
CA ARG A 125 6.57 15.67 19.71
C ARG A 125 5.63 14.49 20.06
N LEU A 126 4.66 14.16 19.18
CA LEU A 126 3.70 13.08 19.38
C LEU A 126 4.08 11.80 18.62
N GLY A 127 5.23 11.81 17.89
CA GLY A 127 5.74 10.68 17.14
C GLY A 127 5.17 10.57 15.73
N CYS A 128 5.46 9.44 15.09
CA CYS A 128 5.08 9.16 13.71
C CYS A 128 4.07 8.00 13.69
N LEU A 129 2.99 8.15 12.94
CA LEU A 129 1.97 7.12 12.70
C LEU A 129 2.05 6.64 11.25
N ASN A 130 1.95 5.33 11.03
CA ASN A 130 1.88 4.74 9.70
C ASN A 130 0.56 4.00 9.50
N VAL A 131 -0.01 4.15 8.29
CA VAL A 131 -1.14 3.37 7.80
C VAL A 131 -0.60 2.14 7.10
N HIS A 132 -0.72 0.97 7.71
CA HIS A 132 -0.25 -0.28 7.15
C HIS A 132 -1.42 -1.19 6.76
N PRO A 133 -1.54 -1.59 5.47
CA PRO A 133 -2.70 -2.36 5.00
C PRO A 133 -2.58 -3.86 5.31
N SER A 134 -2.36 -4.20 6.57
CA SER A 134 -2.47 -5.55 7.12
C SER A 134 -2.86 -5.50 8.60
N LEU A 135 -3.17 -6.65 9.19
CA LEU A 135 -3.29 -6.81 10.64
C LEU A 135 -1.92 -7.17 11.22
N LEU A 136 -1.12 -6.16 11.60
CA LEU A 136 0.16 -6.37 12.25
C LEU A 136 -0.01 -7.23 13.52
N PRO A 137 0.95 -8.11 13.84
CA PRO A 137 2.32 -8.20 13.29
C PRO A 137 2.45 -9.02 12.01
N ARG A 138 1.35 -9.53 11.44
CA ARG A 138 1.39 -10.29 10.18
C ARG A 138 1.61 -9.36 8.99
N PHE A 139 2.38 -9.84 8.01
CA PHE A 139 2.64 -9.14 6.75
C PHE A 139 3.27 -7.75 6.96
N ARG A 140 4.29 -7.66 7.85
CA ARG A 140 5.20 -6.52 7.88
C ARG A 140 5.94 -6.43 6.56
N GLY A 141 6.33 -5.22 6.14
CA GLY A 141 7.14 -5.03 4.94
C GLY A 141 6.40 -4.33 3.79
N PRO A 142 7.02 -4.22 2.61
CA PRO A 142 6.62 -3.28 1.56
C PRO A 142 5.31 -3.63 0.84
N VAL A 143 4.90 -4.89 0.83
CA VAL A 143 3.79 -5.37 -0.02
C VAL A 143 2.83 -6.33 0.71
N PRO A 144 2.21 -5.89 1.82
CA PRO A 144 1.39 -6.74 2.68
C PRO A 144 0.21 -7.40 1.96
N LEU A 145 -0.40 -6.72 0.96
CA LEU A 145 -1.52 -7.26 0.20
C LEU A 145 -1.13 -8.49 -0.61
N PHE A 146 0.05 -8.46 -1.23
CA PHE A 146 0.56 -9.61 -1.98
C PHE A 146 0.70 -10.84 -1.07
N TRP A 147 1.33 -10.66 0.09
CA TRP A 147 1.60 -11.76 1.01
C TRP A 147 0.34 -12.28 1.70
N ALA A 148 -0.62 -11.40 2.00
CA ALA A 148 -1.93 -11.79 2.51
C ALA A 148 -2.68 -12.70 1.51
N LEU A 149 -2.72 -12.29 0.23
CA LEU A 149 -3.34 -13.08 -0.84
C LEU A 149 -2.59 -14.40 -1.09
N ARG A 150 -1.24 -14.36 -1.09
CA ARG A 150 -0.42 -15.56 -1.24
C ARG A 150 -0.60 -16.56 -0.09
N ALA A 151 -0.78 -16.07 1.12
CA ALA A 151 -1.06 -16.92 2.29
C ALA A 151 -2.49 -17.46 2.33
N GLY A 152 -3.37 -17.01 1.42
CA GLY A 152 -4.77 -17.45 1.35
C GLY A 152 -5.59 -17.12 2.58
N VAL A 153 -5.27 -16.02 3.28
CA VAL A 153 -6.02 -15.63 4.47
C VAL A 153 -7.43 -15.20 4.12
N ARG A 154 -8.39 -15.52 4.98
CA ARG A 154 -9.79 -15.08 4.82
C ARG A 154 -10.01 -13.65 5.31
N GLU A 155 -9.09 -13.14 6.10
CA GLU A 155 -9.17 -11.83 6.73
C GLU A 155 -7.82 -11.13 6.65
N THR A 156 -7.84 -9.87 6.29
CA THR A 156 -6.76 -8.90 6.43
C THR A 156 -7.29 -7.67 7.15
N GLY A 157 -6.73 -6.50 6.95
CA GLY A 157 -7.24 -5.27 7.54
C GLY A 157 -6.26 -4.12 7.41
N VAL A 158 -6.44 -3.15 8.27
CA VAL A 158 -5.55 -1.99 8.37
C VAL A 158 -5.11 -1.81 9.81
N THR A 159 -3.85 -1.51 9.98
CA THR A 159 -3.24 -1.11 11.26
C THR A 159 -2.72 0.32 11.17
N ILE A 160 -3.06 1.14 12.16
CA ILE A 160 -2.32 2.34 12.47
C ILE A 160 -1.33 1.97 13.58
N HIS A 161 -0.03 2.18 13.32
CA HIS A 161 1.01 1.91 14.32
C HIS A 161 1.95 3.10 14.46
N PHE A 162 2.59 3.22 15.61
CA PHE A 162 3.69 4.14 15.80
C PHE A 162 4.91 3.64 15.03
N MET A 163 5.63 4.52 14.38
CA MET A 163 6.86 4.15 13.68
C MET A 163 8.05 4.17 14.62
N ASP A 164 8.96 3.27 14.38
CA ASP A 164 10.29 3.20 14.97
C ASP A 164 11.38 3.13 13.88
N GLU A 165 12.62 2.80 14.24
CA GLU A 165 13.73 2.72 13.30
C GLU A 165 13.68 1.50 12.38
N GLN A 166 12.77 0.55 12.60
CA GLN A 166 12.60 -0.64 11.78
C GLN A 166 11.31 -0.55 10.96
N PHE A 167 11.14 -1.46 9.99
CA PHE A 167 9.91 -1.49 9.21
C PHE A 167 8.80 -2.22 9.98
N ASP A 168 7.70 -1.51 10.23
CA ASP A 168 6.41 -2.01 10.73
C ASP A 168 6.49 -2.76 12.07
N THR A 169 7.49 -2.43 12.93
CA THR A 169 7.72 -3.07 14.23
C THR A 169 7.16 -2.30 15.42
N GLY A 170 6.90 -1.02 15.26
CA GLY A 170 6.45 -0.16 16.36
C GLY A 170 5.07 -0.50 16.88
N ASP A 171 4.73 0.07 18.04
CA ASP A 171 3.51 -0.22 18.78
C ASP A 171 2.24 -0.02 17.95
N VAL A 172 1.34 -0.99 18.00
CA VAL A 172 0.01 -0.88 17.38
C VAL A 172 -0.82 0.14 18.15
N ALA A 173 -1.39 1.09 17.43
CA ALA A 173 -2.32 2.07 17.95
C ALA A 173 -3.77 1.64 17.75
N LEU A 174 -4.18 1.37 16.50
CA LEU A 174 -5.53 0.93 16.16
C LEU A 174 -5.45 -0.13 15.06
N GLN A 175 -6.41 -1.06 15.08
CA GLN A 175 -6.58 -2.05 14.00
C GLN A 175 -8.05 -2.18 13.62
N ARG A 176 -8.29 -2.45 12.33
CA ARG A 176 -9.62 -2.76 11.83
C ARG A 176 -9.54 -3.94 10.86
N PRO A 177 -10.21 -5.06 11.17
CA PRO A 177 -10.23 -6.22 10.29
C PRO A 177 -11.11 -6.00 9.06
N PHE A 178 -10.80 -6.71 7.99
CA PHE A 178 -11.53 -6.74 6.74
C PHE A 178 -11.59 -8.18 6.21
N LEU A 179 -12.80 -8.76 6.12
CA LEU A 179 -13.01 -10.06 5.49
C LEU A 179 -12.81 -9.91 3.99
N LEU A 180 -11.94 -10.76 3.41
CA LEU A 180 -11.61 -10.74 1.99
C LEU A 180 -12.72 -11.42 1.18
N PRO A 181 -13.52 -10.68 0.40
CA PRO A 181 -14.43 -11.27 -0.55
C PRO A 181 -13.66 -12.02 -1.64
N ASN A 182 -14.29 -13.09 -2.17
CA ASN A 182 -13.70 -13.83 -3.27
C ASN A 182 -13.66 -13.02 -4.56
N GLY A 183 -12.59 -13.18 -5.30
CA GLY A 183 -12.44 -12.61 -6.63
C GLY A 183 -12.19 -11.11 -6.71
N LEU A 184 -11.83 -10.45 -5.59
CA LEU A 184 -11.42 -9.05 -5.63
C LEU A 184 -10.18 -8.86 -6.52
N THR A 185 -10.22 -7.82 -7.31
CA THR A 185 -9.03 -7.30 -7.99
C THR A 185 -8.15 -6.53 -7.00
N HIS A 186 -6.88 -6.32 -7.39
CA HIS A 186 -5.98 -5.48 -6.59
C HIS A 186 -6.55 -4.08 -6.32
N ALA A 187 -7.07 -3.43 -7.35
CA ALA A 187 -7.60 -2.07 -7.25
C ALA A 187 -8.81 -1.96 -6.29
N GLU A 188 -9.70 -2.96 -6.30
CA GLU A 188 -10.83 -3.02 -5.37
C GLU A 188 -10.34 -3.22 -3.94
N LEU A 189 -9.42 -4.17 -3.72
CA LEU A 189 -8.85 -4.44 -2.39
C LEU A 189 -8.09 -3.22 -1.86
N GLU A 190 -7.21 -2.63 -2.68
CA GLU A 190 -6.45 -1.42 -2.32
C GLU A 190 -7.39 -0.26 -1.95
N THR A 191 -8.45 -0.06 -2.73
CA THR A 191 -9.44 1.01 -2.47
C THR A 191 -10.16 0.82 -1.15
N HIS A 192 -10.62 -0.41 -0.85
CA HIS A 192 -11.28 -0.71 0.42
C HIS A 192 -10.37 -0.45 1.62
N LEU A 193 -9.12 -0.95 1.56
CA LEU A 193 -8.19 -0.78 2.66
C LEU A 193 -7.69 0.66 2.80
N ALA A 194 -7.57 1.41 1.69
CA ALA A 194 -7.22 2.82 1.73
C ALA A 194 -8.34 3.69 2.35
N GLN A 195 -9.61 3.40 2.04
CA GLN A 195 -10.78 4.07 2.66
C GLN A 195 -10.81 3.79 4.17
N MET A 196 -10.67 2.51 4.53
CA MET A 196 -10.61 2.09 5.93
C MET A 196 -9.43 2.72 6.67
N GLY A 197 -8.25 2.75 6.02
CA GLY A 197 -7.04 3.37 6.53
C GLY A 197 -7.18 4.85 6.79
N GLY A 198 -7.83 5.57 5.87
CA GLY A 198 -8.13 6.99 6.05
C GLY A 198 -9.03 7.26 7.25
N ALA A 199 -10.13 6.53 7.39
CA ALA A 199 -11.03 6.66 8.52
C ALA A 199 -10.34 6.32 9.86
N LEU A 200 -9.53 5.25 9.87
CA LEU A 200 -8.80 4.83 11.06
C LEU A 200 -7.67 5.81 11.42
N LEU A 201 -7.02 6.43 10.43
CA LEU A 201 -6.01 7.45 10.63
C LEU A 201 -6.60 8.72 11.26
N VAL A 202 -7.78 9.17 10.80
CA VAL A 202 -8.51 10.29 11.40
C VAL A 202 -8.83 9.99 12.87
N GLU A 203 -9.35 8.80 13.17
CA GLU A 203 -9.61 8.36 14.54
C GLU A 203 -8.33 8.37 15.39
N ALA A 204 -7.22 7.85 14.84
CA ALA A 204 -5.94 7.83 15.53
C ALA A 204 -5.43 9.24 15.86
N VAL A 205 -5.49 10.16 14.88
CA VAL A 205 -5.08 11.55 15.03
C VAL A 205 -5.91 12.28 16.10
N GLN A 206 -7.24 12.06 16.10
CA GLN A 206 -8.13 12.64 17.12
C GLN A 206 -7.84 12.10 18.52
N LYS A 207 -7.66 10.78 18.66
CA LYS A 207 -7.29 10.14 19.94
C LYS A 207 -5.90 10.58 20.41
N LEU A 208 -4.94 10.76 19.48
CA LEU A 208 -3.61 11.25 19.81
C LEU A 208 -3.66 12.69 20.34
N ALA A 209 -4.48 13.55 19.74
CA ALA A 209 -4.72 14.91 20.21
C ALA A 209 -5.34 14.96 21.60
N ALA A 210 -6.24 14.01 21.88
CA ALA A 210 -6.88 13.87 23.19
C ALA A 210 -6.01 13.16 24.26
N GLY A 211 -4.82 12.65 23.89
CA GLY A 211 -3.96 11.87 24.77
C GLY A 211 -4.51 10.48 25.13
N THR A 212 -5.42 9.93 24.32
CA THR A 212 -6.12 8.65 24.56
C THR A 212 -5.78 7.57 23.54
N LEU A 213 -4.86 7.83 22.62
CA LEU A 213 -4.44 6.82 21.63
C LEU A 213 -3.65 5.70 22.33
N PRO A 214 -4.10 4.44 22.24
CA PRO A 214 -3.38 3.32 22.85
C PRO A 214 -2.03 3.06 22.16
N ARG A 215 -1.14 2.40 22.88
CA ARG A 215 0.12 1.87 22.40
C ARG A 215 0.28 0.45 22.89
N GLN A 216 0.24 -0.51 21.98
CA GLN A 216 0.36 -1.92 22.30
C GLN A 216 1.59 -2.48 21.59
N PRO A 217 2.63 -2.92 22.33
CA PRO A 217 3.79 -3.54 21.72
C PRO A 217 3.41 -4.74 20.88
N GLN A 218 4.06 -4.86 19.72
CA GLN A 218 3.88 -6.04 18.88
C GLN A 218 4.66 -7.22 19.47
N PRO A 219 4.11 -8.45 19.39
CA PRO A 219 4.83 -9.64 19.85
C PRO A 219 6.08 -9.90 18.99
N ASP A 220 7.08 -10.50 19.62
CA ASP A 220 8.31 -10.93 18.96
C ASP A 220 8.10 -12.11 18.00
N GLY A 221 9.12 -12.42 17.19
CA GLY A 221 9.15 -13.59 16.30
C GLY A 221 8.58 -13.37 14.89
N TYR A 222 7.99 -12.23 14.60
CA TYR A 222 7.52 -11.88 13.26
C TYR A 222 8.61 -11.19 12.44
N ARG A 223 8.76 -11.63 11.20
CA ARG A 223 9.71 -11.04 10.23
C ARG A 223 8.97 -10.17 9.24
N SER A 224 9.71 -9.23 8.62
CA SER A 224 9.22 -8.50 7.46
C SER A 224 9.27 -9.40 6.22
N ASP A 225 8.19 -9.40 5.46
CA ASP A 225 8.12 -10.05 4.17
C ASP A 225 8.87 -9.21 3.12
N PRO A 226 9.62 -9.84 2.20
CA PRO A 226 10.40 -9.12 1.20
C PRO A 226 9.54 -8.65 0.01
N TRP A 227 10.16 -7.95 -0.93
CA TRP A 227 9.61 -7.81 -2.28
C TRP A 227 9.52 -9.18 -2.95
N PRO A 228 8.37 -9.54 -3.58
CA PRO A 228 8.20 -10.84 -4.19
C PRO A 228 9.11 -11.01 -5.42
N GLY A 229 9.75 -12.17 -5.50
CA GLY A 229 10.51 -12.62 -6.66
C GLY A 229 9.66 -13.48 -7.60
N ASP A 230 10.23 -13.90 -8.73
CA ASP A 230 9.50 -14.67 -9.75
C ASP A 230 8.91 -15.99 -9.21
N ASN A 231 9.59 -16.63 -8.27
CA ASN A 231 9.10 -17.88 -7.67
C ASN A 231 7.88 -17.68 -6.75
N ASP A 232 7.62 -16.44 -6.30
CA ASP A 232 6.47 -16.15 -5.46
C ASP A 232 5.15 -16.10 -6.26
N PHE A 233 5.23 -16.15 -7.58
CA PHE A 233 4.08 -16.30 -8.47
C PHE A 233 3.76 -17.78 -8.80
N ALA A 234 4.47 -18.73 -8.20
CA ALA A 234 4.13 -20.14 -8.28
C ALA A 234 2.81 -20.42 -7.54
N LEU A 235 1.91 -21.12 -8.20
CA LEU A 235 0.67 -21.63 -7.62
C LEU A 235 0.94 -23.04 -7.07
N ASP A 236 0.76 -23.22 -5.78
CA ASP A 236 0.89 -24.52 -5.13
C ASP A 236 -0.39 -25.35 -5.37
N LEU A 237 -0.27 -26.52 -5.97
CA LEU A 237 -1.40 -27.40 -6.26
C LEU A 237 -2.09 -27.94 -5.01
N THR A 238 -1.48 -27.81 -3.84
CA THR A 238 -2.11 -28.10 -2.55
C THR A 238 -3.08 -27.03 -2.08
N TRP A 239 -3.04 -25.85 -2.67
CA TRP A 239 -4.04 -24.82 -2.42
C TRP A 239 -5.42 -25.24 -2.94
N SER A 240 -6.47 -24.58 -2.45
CA SER A 240 -7.76 -24.67 -3.13
C SER A 240 -7.75 -23.89 -4.45
N ALA A 241 -8.54 -24.31 -5.42
CA ALA A 241 -8.72 -23.57 -6.67
C ALA A 241 -9.22 -22.14 -6.44
N GLN A 242 -10.04 -21.92 -5.41
CA GLN A 242 -10.49 -20.61 -4.98
C GLN A 242 -9.32 -19.73 -4.49
N HIS A 243 -8.39 -20.28 -3.70
CA HIS A 243 -7.22 -19.54 -3.24
C HIS A 243 -6.34 -19.12 -4.43
N ALA A 244 -6.04 -20.07 -5.34
CA ALA A 244 -5.26 -19.77 -6.56
C ALA A 244 -5.94 -18.70 -7.42
N PHE A 245 -7.26 -18.78 -7.59
CA PHE A 245 -8.05 -17.77 -8.30
C PHE A 245 -7.95 -16.40 -7.65
N ASN A 246 -8.16 -16.31 -6.34
CA ASN A 246 -8.11 -15.06 -5.58
C ASN A 246 -6.70 -14.44 -5.63
N PHE A 247 -5.66 -15.27 -5.50
CA PHE A 247 -4.28 -14.83 -5.61
C PHE A 247 -3.98 -14.22 -6.99
N MET A 248 -4.31 -14.93 -8.07
CA MET A 248 -4.09 -14.43 -9.43
C MET A 248 -4.85 -13.13 -9.69
N ARG A 249 -6.10 -13.02 -9.26
CA ARG A 249 -6.90 -11.80 -9.48
C ARG A 249 -6.39 -10.62 -8.65
N GLY A 250 -6.08 -10.86 -7.39
CA GLY A 250 -5.64 -9.81 -6.47
C GLY A 250 -4.21 -9.33 -6.68
N THR A 251 -3.40 -10.08 -7.47
CA THR A 251 -2.02 -9.72 -7.77
C THR A 251 -1.76 -9.46 -9.27
N ALA A 252 -2.80 -9.37 -10.09
CA ALA A 252 -2.68 -9.15 -11.53
C ALA A 252 -1.96 -7.84 -11.93
N ASN A 253 -2.00 -6.83 -11.05
CA ASN A 253 -1.30 -5.55 -11.24
C ASN A 253 0.24 -5.66 -11.24
N TRP A 254 0.80 -6.80 -10.85
CA TRP A 254 2.24 -7.05 -10.92
C TRP A 254 2.73 -7.33 -12.33
N GLU A 255 1.80 -7.62 -13.27
CA GLU A 255 2.12 -7.94 -14.68
C GLU A 255 3.16 -9.05 -14.81
N ARG A 256 3.12 -10.02 -13.87
CA ARG A 256 3.99 -11.18 -13.84
C ARG A 256 3.21 -12.44 -14.18
N PRO A 257 3.79 -13.35 -14.98
CA PRO A 257 3.16 -14.63 -15.25
C PRO A 257 3.17 -15.52 -14.01
N TYR A 258 2.07 -16.23 -13.82
CA TYR A 258 1.97 -17.28 -12.82
C TYR A 258 2.41 -18.63 -13.41
N PHE A 259 2.71 -19.58 -12.56
CA PHE A 259 3.00 -20.92 -13.05
C PHE A 259 2.61 -21.99 -12.01
N VAL A 260 2.31 -23.20 -12.53
CA VAL A 260 2.26 -24.42 -11.76
C VAL A 260 3.42 -25.34 -12.16
N GLN A 261 3.93 -26.11 -11.18
CA GLN A 261 4.98 -27.10 -11.43
C GLN A 261 4.34 -28.49 -11.56
N LEU A 262 4.44 -29.10 -12.73
CA LEU A 262 3.91 -30.45 -12.99
C LEU A 262 4.97 -31.30 -13.68
N GLN A 263 5.28 -32.47 -13.10
CA GLN A 263 6.20 -33.46 -13.65
C GLN A 263 7.57 -32.89 -14.07
N GLY A 264 8.07 -31.87 -13.33
CA GLY A 264 9.34 -31.22 -13.61
C GLY A 264 9.25 -30.04 -14.60
N GLU A 265 8.10 -29.79 -15.19
CA GLU A 265 7.88 -28.68 -16.12
C GLU A 265 7.09 -27.54 -15.47
N ARG A 266 7.38 -26.29 -15.88
CA ARG A 266 6.58 -25.11 -15.54
C ARG A 266 5.54 -24.87 -16.62
N ILE A 267 4.27 -24.83 -16.20
CA ILE A 267 3.17 -24.43 -17.07
C ILE A 267 2.83 -22.99 -16.72
N TRP A 268 3.06 -22.10 -17.65
CA TRP A 268 2.88 -20.67 -17.46
C TRP A 268 1.44 -20.24 -17.73
N LEU A 269 0.92 -19.40 -16.84
CA LEU A 269 -0.44 -18.92 -16.83
C LEU A 269 -0.43 -17.39 -16.81
N GLU A 270 -1.43 -16.80 -17.43
CA GLU A 270 -1.54 -15.34 -17.52
C GLU A 270 -2.68 -14.82 -16.60
N THR A 271 -3.89 -15.31 -16.80
CA THR A 271 -5.08 -14.76 -16.13
C THR A 271 -5.98 -15.87 -15.60
N ALA A 272 -6.48 -15.71 -14.38
CA ALA A 272 -7.51 -16.58 -13.83
C ALA A 272 -8.87 -16.26 -14.47
N VAL A 273 -9.55 -17.27 -15.01
CA VAL A 273 -10.84 -17.15 -15.69
C VAL A 273 -12.00 -17.49 -14.74
N ALA A 274 -11.92 -18.65 -14.11
CA ALA A 274 -12.94 -19.18 -13.20
C ALA A 274 -12.35 -20.21 -12.26
N TYR A 275 -13.09 -20.59 -11.23
CA TYR A 275 -12.78 -21.74 -10.41
C TYR A 275 -14.06 -22.54 -10.05
N HIS A 276 -13.89 -23.81 -9.83
CA HIS A 276 -14.96 -24.74 -9.43
C HIS A 276 -14.51 -25.44 -8.15
N PRO A 277 -15.03 -25.06 -6.97
CA PRO A 277 -14.43 -25.40 -5.68
C PRO A 277 -14.47 -26.89 -5.34
N GLU A 278 -15.47 -27.62 -5.86
CA GLU A 278 -15.67 -29.04 -5.55
C GLU A 278 -15.46 -29.96 -6.76
N ALA A 279 -15.15 -29.39 -7.93
CA ALA A 279 -14.93 -30.17 -9.13
C ALA A 279 -13.63 -30.96 -9.05
N THR A 280 -13.62 -32.14 -9.66
CA THR A 280 -12.46 -33.00 -9.79
C THR A 280 -12.29 -33.46 -11.21
N GLN A 281 -11.05 -33.74 -11.60
CA GLN A 281 -10.70 -34.33 -12.90
C GLN A 281 -9.61 -35.39 -12.73
N THR A 282 -9.55 -36.35 -13.65
CA THR A 282 -8.58 -37.44 -13.58
C THR A 282 -7.15 -37.05 -13.96
N GLN A 283 -7.02 -36.04 -14.81
CA GLN A 283 -5.71 -35.50 -15.21
C GLN A 283 -5.38 -34.24 -14.40
N PRO A 284 -4.12 -34.04 -13.99
CA PRO A 284 -3.74 -32.86 -13.24
C PRO A 284 -3.94 -31.55 -14.04
N ILE A 285 -3.92 -31.62 -15.37
CA ILE A 285 -4.22 -30.52 -16.27
C ILE A 285 -4.90 -31.01 -17.53
N ILE A 286 -5.94 -30.30 -17.98
CA ILE A 286 -6.60 -30.45 -19.27
C ILE A 286 -6.52 -29.12 -20.02
N ARG A 287 -6.02 -29.14 -21.25
CA ARG A 287 -5.92 -27.93 -22.09
C ARG A 287 -7.06 -27.90 -23.11
N GLN A 288 -7.76 -26.79 -23.17
CA GLN A 288 -8.83 -26.51 -24.13
C GLN A 288 -8.56 -25.19 -24.84
N GLY A 289 -7.89 -25.24 -25.98
CA GLY A 289 -7.41 -24.04 -26.66
C GLY A 289 -6.38 -23.29 -25.80
N GLN A 290 -6.66 -22.03 -25.50
CA GLN A 290 -5.80 -21.17 -24.67
C GLN A 290 -6.14 -21.26 -23.17
N VAL A 291 -7.11 -22.10 -22.77
CA VAL A 291 -7.50 -22.25 -21.35
C VAL A 291 -7.00 -23.58 -20.83
N ALA A 292 -6.38 -23.55 -19.67
CA ALA A 292 -6.01 -24.70 -18.89
C ALA A 292 -6.99 -24.89 -17.72
N HIS A 293 -7.46 -26.15 -17.56
CA HIS A 293 -8.20 -26.59 -16.38
C HIS A 293 -7.22 -27.35 -15.49
N ILE A 294 -6.93 -26.84 -14.33
CA ILE A 294 -5.87 -27.33 -13.44
C ILE A 294 -6.50 -27.83 -12.16
N GLN A 295 -6.17 -29.07 -11.78
CA GLN A 295 -6.63 -29.67 -10.52
C GLN A 295 -5.83 -29.09 -9.35
N PHE A 296 -6.55 -28.50 -8.41
CA PHE A 296 -6.07 -28.06 -7.10
C PHE A 296 -6.71 -28.92 -5.99
N SER A 297 -6.37 -28.71 -4.75
CA SER A 297 -6.84 -29.53 -3.63
C SER A 297 -7.51 -28.69 -2.53
N PRO A 298 -8.84 -28.45 -2.60
CA PRO A 298 -9.81 -28.97 -3.60
C PRO A 298 -10.02 -28.03 -4.80
N GLY A 299 -10.66 -28.56 -5.86
CA GLY A 299 -11.27 -27.82 -6.93
C GLY A 299 -10.44 -27.71 -8.19
N ILE A 300 -11.04 -27.11 -9.23
CA ILE A 300 -10.42 -26.88 -10.54
C ILE A 300 -10.32 -25.37 -10.78
N LEU A 301 -9.13 -24.90 -11.11
CA LEU A 301 -8.89 -23.55 -11.62
C LEU A 301 -8.93 -23.57 -13.15
N GLN A 302 -9.60 -22.60 -13.76
CA GLN A 302 -9.51 -22.27 -15.17
C GLN A 302 -8.65 -21.02 -15.31
N ALA A 303 -7.59 -21.11 -16.10
CA ALA A 303 -6.68 -19.99 -16.35
C ALA A 303 -6.23 -19.98 -17.81
N THR A 304 -5.97 -18.79 -18.37
CA THR A 304 -5.36 -18.65 -19.68
C THR A 304 -3.89 -19.07 -19.63
N LEU A 305 -3.47 -19.80 -20.67
CA LEU A 305 -2.05 -20.13 -20.86
C LEU A 305 -1.32 -18.89 -21.39
N LEU A 306 -0.12 -18.64 -20.86
CA LEU A 306 0.75 -17.63 -21.43
C LEU A 306 1.13 -18.04 -22.85
N GLY A 307 0.83 -17.21 -23.85
CA GLY A 307 1.22 -17.43 -25.24
C GLY A 307 2.75 -17.54 -25.36
N ARG A 308 3.21 -18.54 -26.11
CA ARG A 308 4.63 -18.68 -26.47
C ARG A 308 5.05 -17.67 -27.52
#